data_ce3ec3d6e36dd1bc052ea9bf1b6a5045
#
_entry.id   ce3ec3d6e36dd1bc052ea9bf1b6a5045
#
_cell.length_a   1.000
_cell.length_b   1.000
_cell.length_c   1.000
_cell.angle_alpha   90.00
_cell.angle_beta   90.00
_cell.angle_gamma   90.00
#
_symmetry.space_group_name_H-M   'P 1'
#
loop_
_entity.id
_entity.type
_entity.pdbx_description
1 polymer ?
#
loop_
_entity_poly.entity_id
_entity_poly.type
_entity_poly.pdbx_seq_one_letter_code
_entity_poly.pdbx_strand_id
1 'polypeptide(L)'
;MNRWQKIGIGIAIAIVVVVALGFWAQARMRSFFYPVAPPMPAVVSEPMPEILARLESILKTNAPQVLAGLQPGLSAGDIAKLEQQYQVQLPDDIRAVYQWHDGARSSTNYVGDDFIPIHRFVPLEEMLAEKAAQGKGQATLLQRAAYRIFAGQRDSWFCLFSDGVRDGYWFDPKRKPSEGAVFYTFTEDNTFVFFPSAKNLMAGIAKCYEQGAFRVKPGPAPPQLDEDFEKAGKIWEEFGASNQPQ
;
A
#
# COMPACT_ATOMS: atom_id res chain seq x y z
N MET A 1 -42.83 -10.17 35.71
CA MET A 1 -41.65 -10.72 35.03
C MET A 1 -41.25 -12.00 35.77
N ASN A 2 -41.26 -13.14 35.08
CA ASN A 2 -40.94 -14.44 35.67
C ASN A 2 -39.42 -14.62 35.86
N ARG A 3 -39.00 -15.65 36.59
CA ARG A 3 -37.61 -15.92 36.94
C ARG A 3 -36.72 -16.07 35.73
N TRP A 4 -37.23 -16.68 34.65
CA TRP A 4 -36.50 -16.89 33.38
C TRP A 4 -36.29 -15.61 32.59
N GLN A 5 -37.23 -14.68 32.61
CA GLN A 5 -37.06 -13.37 31.99
C GLN A 5 -35.97 -12.54 32.68
N LYS A 6 -35.87 -12.61 34.03
CA LYS A 6 -34.82 -11.92 34.77
C LYS A 6 -33.43 -12.51 34.45
N ILE A 7 -33.34 -13.84 34.33
CA ILE A 7 -32.10 -14.51 33.95
C ILE A 7 -31.69 -14.11 32.53
N GLY A 8 -32.63 -14.13 31.58
CA GLY A 8 -32.35 -13.75 30.16
C GLY A 8 -31.85 -12.31 30.03
N ILE A 9 -32.46 -11.36 30.78
CA ILE A 9 -32.01 -9.97 30.82
C ILE A 9 -30.61 -9.85 31.42
N GLY A 10 -30.35 -10.57 32.53
CA GLY A 10 -29.01 -10.58 33.14
C GLY A 10 -27.91 -11.07 32.24
N ILE A 11 -28.17 -12.13 31.46
CA ILE A 11 -27.23 -12.67 30.45
C ILE A 11 -27.02 -11.65 29.33
N ALA A 12 -28.08 -11.04 28.82
CA ALA A 12 -27.98 -10.04 27.74
C ALA A 12 -27.14 -8.83 28.19
N ILE A 13 -27.36 -8.33 29.40
CA ILE A 13 -26.57 -7.22 29.97
C ILE A 13 -25.11 -7.64 30.12
N ALA A 14 -24.83 -8.85 30.63
CA ALA A 14 -23.47 -9.35 30.78
C ALA A 14 -22.72 -9.42 29.42
N ILE A 15 -23.39 -9.91 28.39
CA ILE A 15 -22.81 -9.95 27.03
C ILE A 15 -22.50 -8.54 26.54
N VAL A 16 -23.41 -7.58 26.67
CA VAL A 16 -23.19 -6.19 26.27
C VAL A 16 -22.02 -5.56 27.02
N VAL A 17 -21.90 -5.80 28.33
CA VAL A 17 -20.78 -5.30 29.13
C VAL A 17 -19.46 -5.93 28.70
N VAL A 18 -19.41 -7.23 28.45
CA VAL A 18 -18.18 -7.91 27.98
C VAL A 18 -17.76 -7.39 26.60
N VAL A 19 -18.72 -7.19 25.69
CA VAL A 19 -18.45 -6.62 24.35
C VAL A 19 -17.95 -5.18 24.49
N ALA A 20 -18.61 -4.35 25.30
CA ALA A 20 -18.20 -2.97 25.53
C ALA A 20 -16.81 -2.85 26.18
N LEU A 21 -16.50 -3.72 27.15
CA LEU A 21 -15.17 -3.80 27.76
C LEU A 21 -14.11 -4.27 26.75
N GLY A 22 -14.46 -5.21 25.87
CA GLY A 22 -13.59 -5.65 24.78
C GLY A 22 -13.28 -4.51 23.82
N PHE A 23 -14.26 -3.75 23.38
CA PHE A 23 -14.08 -2.56 22.54
C PHE A 23 -13.27 -1.47 23.26
N TRP A 24 -13.55 -1.23 24.54
CA TRP A 24 -12.82 -0.25 25.33
C TRP A 24 -11.36 -0.66 25.54
N ALA A 25 -11.09 -1.92 25.87
CA ALA A 25 -9.74 -2.46 26.01
C ALA A 25 -8.98 -2.39 24.69
N GLN A 26 -9.64 -2.72 23.57
CA GLN A 26 -9.06 -2.61 22.22
C GLN A 26 -8.75 -1.15 21.84
N ALA A 27 -9.66 -0.21 22.13
CA ALA A 27 -9.43 1.21 21.91
C ALA A 27 -8.28 1.75 22.78
N ARG A 28 -8.20 1.31 24.04
CA ARG A 28 -7.14 1.68 24.99
C ARG A 28 -5.79 1.08 24.58
N MET A 29 -5.77 -0.19 24.14
CA MET A 29 -4.55 -0.80 23.59
C MET A 29 -4.13 -0.10 22.30
N ARG A 30 -5.06 0.24 21.41
CA ARG A 30 -4.74 1.04 20.23
C ARG A 30 -4.10 2.38 20.58
N SER A 31 -4.63 3.12 21.54
CA SER A 31 -4.04 4.41 21.95
C SER A 31 -2.69 4.28 22.65
N PHE A 32 -2.38 3.12 23.22
CA PHE A 32 -1.09 2.85 23.85
C PHE A 32 -0.03 2.38 22.86
N PHE A 33 -0.43 1.56 21.86
CA PHE A 33 0.47 1.04 20.83
C PHE A 33 0.52 1.91 19.58
N TYR A 34 -0.42 2.83 19.38
CA TYR A 34 -0.46 3.76 18.25
C TYR A 34 -0.58 5.18 18.82
N PRO A 35 0.55 5.84 19.13
CA PRO A 35 0.53 7.25 19.45
C PRO A 35 -0.17 8.02 18.32
N VAL A 36 -0.71 9.18 18.65
CA VAL A 36 -1.44 10.03 17.70
C VAL A 36 -0.63 10.14 16.42
N ALA A 37 -1.19 9.63 15.31
CA ALA A 37 -0.52 9.71 14.03
C ALA A 37 -0.13 11.18 13.75
N PRO A 38 1.09 11.45 13.30
CA PRO A 38 1.49 12.79 12.92
C PRO A 38 0.51 13.35 11.90
N PRO A 39 0.34 14.67 11.82
CA PRO A 39 -0.58 15.27 10.86
C PRO A 39 -0.17 14.85 9.44
N MET A 40 -1.15 14.39 8.67
CA MET A 40 -0.93 14.02 7.27
C MET A 40 -0.42 15.23 6.49
N PRO A 41 0.63 15.08 5.67
CA PRO A 41 1.06 16.16 4.78
C PRO A 41 -0.03 16.48 3.75
N ALA A 42 0.05 17.67 3.17
CA ALA A 42 -0.87 18.04 2.11
C ALA A 42 -0.73 17.13 0.88
N VAL A 43 -1.81 16.95 0.15
CA VAL A 43 -1.76 16.28 -1.15
C VAL A 43 -0.90 17.11 -2.11
N VAL A 44 0.06 16.47 -2.77
CA VAL A 44 0.91 17.10 -3.79
C VAL A 44 0.04 17.67 -4.90
N SER A 45 0.21 18.96 -5.20
CA SER A 45 -0.57 19.67 -6.21
C SER A 45 -0.09 19.39 -7.66
N GLU A 46 1.18 18.97 -7.82
CA GLU A 46 1.76 18.62 -9.12
C GLU A 46 0.92 17.51 -9.78
N PRO A 47 0.55 17.63 -11.07
CA PRO A 47 -0.18 16.58 -11.78
C PRO A 47 0.64 15.28 -11.87
N MET A 48 -0.03 14.12 -11.77
CA MET A 48 0.65 12.82 -11.85
C MET A 48 1.54 12.67 -13.11
N PRO A 49 1.11 13.06 -14.33
CA PRO A 49 1.96 12.95 -15.51
C PRO A 49 3.27 13.75 -15.42
N GLU A 50 3.27 14.90 -14.75
CA GLU A 50 4.46 15.71 -14.52
C GLU A 50 5.42 15.05 -13.53
N ILE A 51 4.90 14.51 -12.43
CA ILE A 51 5.67 13.71 -11.45
C ILE A 51 6.34 12.53 -12.16
N LEU A 52 5.59 11.80 -12.99
CA LEU A 52 6.09 10.62 -13.70
C LEU A 52 7.15 11.00 -14.76
N ALA A 53 6.95 12.09 -15.49
CA ALA A 53 7.93 12.60 -16.46
C ALA A 53 9.25 13.02 -15.77
N ARG A 54 9.14 13.66 -14.61
CA ARG A 54 10.31 14.01 -13.77
C ARG A 54 11.01 12.76 -13.25
N LEU A 55 10.26 11.79 -12.73
CA LEU A 55 10.81 10.50 -12.27
C LEU A 55 11.52 9.76 -13.39
N GLU A 56 10.92 9.69 -14.58
CA GLU A 56 11.53 9.11 -15.79
C GLU A 56 12.89 9.74 -16.10
N SER A 57 12.98 11.09 -16.06
CA SER A 57 14.23 11.81 -16.28
C SER A 57 15.29 11.52 -15.23
N ILE A 58 14.88 11.44 -13.96
CA ILE A 58 15.77 11.09 -12.84
C ILE A 58 16.28 9.67 -13.00
N LEU A 59 15.40 8.70 -13.30
CA LEU A 59 15.78 7.30 -13.49
C LEU A 59 16.75 7.13 -14.67
N LYS A 60 16.53 7.83 -15.79
CA LYS A 60 17.47 7.82 -16.92
C LYS A 60 18.89 8.20 -16.53
N THR A 61 19.03 9.11 -15.59
CA THR A 61 20.33 9.62 -15.16
C THR A 61 20.92 8.82 -14.01
N ASN A 62 20.11 8.55 -12.98
CA ASN A 62 20.60 8.04 -11.69
C ASN A 62 20.46 6.53 -11.52
N ALA A 63 19.50 5.90 -12.24
CA ALA A 63 19.20 4.48 -12.13
C ALA A 63 18.69 3.87 -13.45
N PRO A 64 19.44 3.99 -14.57
CA PRO A 64 18.98 3.51 -15.87
C PRO A 64 18.67 2.00 -15.90
N GLN A 65 19.28 1.22 -15.02
CA GLN A 65 19.04 -0.22 -14.90
C GLN A 65 17.63 -0.51 -14.34
N VAL A 66 17.16 0.31 -13.39
CA VAL A 66 15.79 0.23 -12.85
C VAL A 66 14.78 0.53 -13.95
N LEU A 67 15.01 1.63 -14.68
CA LEU A 67 14.15 2.00 -15.79
C LEU A 67 14.10 0.92 -16.88
N ALA A 68 15.23 0.31 -17.22
CA ALA A 68 15.30 -0.78 -18.18
C ALA A 68 14.55 -2.05 -17.75
N GLY A 69 14.33 -2.24 -16.45
CA GLY A 69 13.53 -3.33 -15.88
C GLY A 69 12.02 -3.11 -15.98
N LEU A 70 11.58 -1.87 -16.21
CA LEU A 70 10.14 -1.56 -16.30
C LEU A 70 9.56 -2.00 -17.65
N GLN A 71 8.31 -2.44 -17.63
CA GLN A 71 7.56 -2.76 -18.84
C GLN A 71 7.02 -1.49 -19.50
N PRO A 72 6.80 -1.49 -20.84
CA PRO A 72 6.11 -0.39 -21.49
C PRO A 72 4.74 -0.12 -20.84
N GLY A 73 4.33 1.15 -20.79
CA GLY A 73 3.03 1.51 -20.26
C GLY A 73 1.88 0.96 -21.09
N LEU A 74 0.76 0.73 -20.45
CA LEU A 74 -0.47 0.23 -21.07
C LEU A 74 -1.20 1.36 -21.81
N SER A 75 -1.87 1.02 -22.91
CA SER A 75 -2.81 1.95 -23.53
C SER A 75 -4.04 2.16 -22.64
N ALA A 76 -4.69 3.32 -22.76
CA ALA A 76 -5.96 3.58 -22.07
C ALA A 76 -7.03 2.51 -22.38
N GLY A 77 -7.02 1.96 -23.61
CA GLY A 77 -7.92 0.89 -24.02
C GLY A 77 -7.62 -0.45 -23.34
N ASP A 78 -6.36 -0.78 -23.10
CA ASP A 78 -5.99 -2.02 -22.42
C ASP A 78 -6.30 -1.93 -20.92
N ILE A 79 -6.06 -0.77 -20.29
CA ILE A 79 -6.50 -0.52 -18.91
C ILE A 79 -8.02 -0.67 -18.80
N ALA A 80 -8.79 -0.07 -19.70
CA ALA A 80 -10.25 -0.17 -19.68
C ALA A 80 -10.76 -1.61 -19.85
N LYS A 81 -10.08 -2.44 -20.67
CA LYS A 81 -10.41 -3.88 -20.79
C LYS A 81 -10.17 -4.62 -19.48
N LEU A 82 -9.04 -4.36 -18.81
CA LEU A 82 -8.73 -4.97 -17.52
C LEU A 82 -9.73 -4.51 -16.44
N GLU A 83 -10.07 -3.23 -16.38
CA GLU A 83 -11.11 -2.72 -15.47
C GLU A 83 -12.46 -3.42 -15.69
N GLN A 84 -12.87 -3.63 -16.93
CA GLN A 84 -14.08 -4.36 -17.27
C GLN A 84 -14.00 -5.84 -16.87
N GLN A 85 -12.89 -6.51 -17.19
CA GLN A 85 -12.66 -7.93 -16.87
C GLN A 85 -12.72 -8.20 -15.37
N TYR A 86 -12.11 -7.34 -14.56
CA TYR A 86 -12.02 -7.49 -13.11
C TYR A 86 -13.10 -6.70 -12.34
N GLN A 87 -14.01 -6.02 -13.03
CA GLN A 87 -15.12 -5.23 -12.46
C GLN A 87 -14.61 -4.21 -11.43
N VAL A 88 -13.55 -3.51 -11.75
CA VAL A 88 -12.93 -2.47 -10.92
C VAL A 88 -12.88 -1.16 -11.69
N GLN A 89 -12.93 -0.03 -10.99
CA GLN A 89 -12.62 1.28 -11.54
C GLN A 89 -11.39 1.83 -10.81
N LEU A 90 -10.31 2.04 -11.55
CA LEU A 90 -9.08 2.60 -11.01
C LEU A 90 -9.19 4.13 -10.90
N PRO A 91 -8.59 4.74 -9.87
CA PRO A 91 -8.39 6.19 -9.82
C PRO A 91 -7.54 6.68 -11.01
N ASP A 92 -7.78 7.92 -11.46
CA ASP A 92 -7.07 8.48 -12.60
C ASP A 92 -5.56 8.55 -12.39
N ASP A 93 -5.11 8.86 -11.17
CA ASP A 93 -3.68 8.85 -10.82
C ASP A 93 -3.06 7.46 -10.99
N ILE A 94 -3.78 6.39 -10.62
CA ILE A 94 -3.31 5.00 -10.80
C ILE A 94 -3.31 4.61 -12.27
N ARG A 95 -4.32 5.01 -13.06
CA ARG A 95 -4.30 4.82 -14.51
C ARG A 95 -3.09 5.50 -15.15
N ALA A 96 -2.78 6.73 -14.73
CA ALA A 96 -1.61 7.45 -15.23
C ALA A 96 -0.29 6.71 -14.92
N VAL A 97 -0.16 6.12 -13.72
CA VAL A 97 1.00 5.31 -13.34
C VAL A 97 1.15 4.10 -14.28
N TYR A 98 0.07 3.37 -14.56
CA TYR A 98 0.12 2.22 -15.48
C TYR A 98 0.21 2.58 -16.97
N GLN A 99 -0.22 3.77 -17.35
CA GLN A 99 0.05 4.30 -18.69
C GLN A 99 1.52 4.70 -18.87
N TRP A 100 2.19 5.09 -17.80
CA TRP A 100 3.61 5.39 -17.79
C TRP A 100 4.43 4.09 -17.91
N HIS A 101 4.26 3.14 -17.02
CA HIS A 101 4.86 1.80 -17.07
C HIS A 101 3.91 0.74 -16.46
N ASP A 102 3.91 -0.46 -17.04
CA ASP A 102 3.11 -1.59 -16.54
C ASP A 102 3.93 -2.48 -15.60
N GLY A 103 4.43 -1.89 -14.53
CA GLY A 103 5.19 -2.65 -13.55
C GLY A 103 6.59 -3.04 -14.02
N ALA A 104 7.26 -3.86 -13.22
CA ALA A 104 8.54 -4.46 -13.55
C ALA A 104 8.34 -5.87 -14.11
N ARG A 105 9.25 -6.31 -14.99
CA ARG A 105 9.26 -7.69 -15.49
C ARG A 105 9.49 -8.63 -14.29
N SER A 106 8.64 -9.65 -14.17
CA SER A 106 8.86 -10.67 -13.16
C SER A 106 10.05 -11.53 -13.56
N SER A 107 11.17 -11.40 -12.84
CA SER A 107 12.19 -12.43 -12.86
C SER A 107 11.79 -13.56 -11.89
N THR A 108 12.09 -14.78 -12.21
CA THR A 108 11.79 -15.95 -11.36
C THR A 108 12.53 -15.92 -10.01
N ASN A 109 13.38 -14.93 -9.78
CA ASN A 109 14.31 -14.87 -8.63
C ASN A 109 14.09 -13.68 -7.71
N TYR A 110 13.09 -12.83 -7.90
CA TYR A 110 12.76 -11.65 -7.05
C TYR A 110 13.92 -10.68 -6.75
N VAL A 111 15.08 -10.90 -7.31
CA VAL A 111 16.27 -10.10 -7.07
C VAL A 111 16.57 -9.29 -8.33
N GLY A 112 16.49 -7.96 -8.22
CA GLY A 112 16.85 -7.04 -9.29
C GLY A 112 15.69 -6.43 -10.08
N ASP A 113 14.45 -6.71 -9.67
CA ASP A 113 13.25 -6.09 -10.23
C ASP A 113 12.73 -4.95 -9.33
N ASP A 114 13.56 -4.52 -8.36
CA ASP A 114 13.18 -3.51 -7.38
C ASP A 114 13.00 -2.14 -8.03
N PHE A 115 11.84 -1.53 -7.76
CA PHE A 115 11.56 -0.14 -8.09
C PHE A 115 11.67 0.78 -6.86
N ILE A 116 11.31 0.28 -5.73
CA ILE A 116 11.62 0.79 -4.39
C ILE A 116 12.50 -0.31 -3.77
N PRO A 117 13.52 -0.01 -2.93
CA PRO A 117 14.32 -1.05 -2.31
C PRO A 117 13.48 -2.20 -1.75
N ILE A 118 13.81 -3.43 -2.15
CA ILE A 118 13.09 -4.68 -1.86
C ILE A 118 11.65 -4.78 -2.39
N HIS A 119 11.13 -3.79 -3.09
CA HIS A 119 9.76 -3.82 -3.61
C HIS A 119 9.75 -3.67 -5.13
N ARG A 120 9.12 -4.62 -5.79
CA ARG A 120 8.86 -4.61 -7.23
C ARG A 120 7.59 -3.79 -7.53
N PHE A 121 7.59 -3.03 -8.60
CA PHE A 121 6.36 -2.46 -9.15
C PHE A 121 5.52 -3.57 -9.80
N VAL A 122 4.32 -3.82 -9.29
CA VAL A 122 3.46 -4.94 -9.69
C VAL A 122 2.73 -4.61 -10.99
N PRO A 123 2.77 -5.47 -12.04
CA PRO A 123 1.99 -5.28 -13.26
C PRO A 123 0.48 -5.23 -12.98
N LEU A 124 -0.26 -4.44 -13.77
CA LEU A 124 -1.69 -4.19 -13.53
C LEU A 124 -2.52 -5.47 -13.51
N GLU A 125 -2.34 -6.34 -14.50
CA GLU A 125 -3.10 -7.60 -14.57
C GLU A 125 -2.78 -8.51 -13.41
N GLU A 126 -1.51 -8.60 -12.99
CA GLU A 126 -1.08 -9.38 -11.82
C GLU A 126 -1.76 -8.87 -10.54
N MET A 127 -1.73 -7.55 -10.32
CA MET A 127 -2.37 -6.91 -9.18
C MET A 127 -3.87 -7.19 -9.13
N LEU A 128 -4.57 -7.09 -10.25
CA LEU A 128 -6.01 -7.34 -10.35
C LEU A 128 -6.36 -8.82 -10.19
N ALA A 129 -5.56 -9.72 -10.78
CA ALA A 129 -5.73 -11.17 -10.65
C ALA A 129 -5.52 -11.65 -9.22
N GLU A 130 -4.47 -11.16 -8.55
CA GLU A 130 -4.21 -11.47 -7.15
C GLU A 130 -5.36 -11.00 -6.26
N LYS A 131 -5.87 -9.80 -6.49
CA LYS A 131 -7.05 -9.28 -5.80
C LYS A 131 -8.28 -10.15 -6.01
N ALA A 132 -8.54 -10.58 -7.23
CA ALA A 132 -9.65 -11.47 -7.55
C ALA A 132 -9.51 -12.85 -6.91
N ALA A 133 -8.29 -13.34 -6.72
CA ALA A 133 -7.99 -14.60 -6.07
C ALA A 133 -8.22 -14.55 -4.54
N GLN A 134 -7.88 -13.44 -3.89
CA GLN A 134 -8.08 -13.23 -2.44
C GLN A 134 -9.55 -13.41 -2.01
N GLY A 135 -10.52 -13.08 -2.87
CA GLY A 135 -11.95 -13.25 -2.61
C GLY A 135 -12.45 -14.70 -2.72
N LYS A 136 -11.69 -15.60 -3.33
CA LYS A 136 -12.09 -16.98 -3.65
C LYS A 136 -11.55 -18.05 -2.68
N GLY A 137 -10.72 -17.68 -1.71
CA GLY A 137 -10.17 -18.61 -0.72
C GLY A 137 -11.24 -19.27 0.13
N GLN A 138 -11.03 -20.57 0.46
CA GLN A 138 -11.95 -21.40 1.29
C GLN A 138 -11.98 -21.01 2.78
N ALA A 139 -11.75 -19.75 3.11
CA ALA A 139 -11.85 -19.28 4.49
C ALA A 139 -13.30 -19.38 4.96
N THR A 140 -13.52 -20.02 6.11
CA THR A 140 -14.83 -20.08 6.75
C THR A 140 -15.37 -18.67 7.05
N LEU A 141 -16.70 -18.54 7.19
CA LEU A 141 -17.31 -17.25 7.58
C LEU A 141 -16.69 -16.67 8.86
N LEU A 142 -16.33 -17.53 9.83
CA LEU A 142 -15.68 -17.12 11.06
C LEU A 142 -14.24 -16.62 10.83
N GLN A 143 -13.47 -17.27 9.97
CA GLN A 143 -12.12 -16.82 9.61
C GLN A 143 -12.15 -15.50 8.85
N ARG A 144 -13.12 -15.32 7.93
CA ARG A 144 -13.34 -14.04 7.23
C ARG A 144 -13.75 -12.93 8.19
N ALA A 145 -14.63 -13.21 9.16
CA ALA A 145 -15.04 -12.24 10.18
C ALA A 145 -13.88 -11.89 11.11
N ALA A 146 -13.11 -12.87 11.57
CA ALA A 146 -11.91 -12.65 12.39
C ALA A 146 -10.86 -11.83 11.62
N TYR A 147 -10.61 -12.17 10.35
CA TYR A 147 -9.68 -11.43 9.51
C TYR A 147 -10.12 -9.97 9.32
N ARG A 148 -11.41 -9.71 9.08
CA ARG A 148 -11.95 -8.33 9.00
C ARG A 148 -11.81 -7.55 10.30
N ILE A 149 -11.97 -8.22 11.44
CA ILE A 149 -11.86 -7.57 12.77
C ILE A 149 -10.40 -7.29 13.13
N PHE A 150 -9.48 -8.22 12.84
CA PHE A 150 -8.08 -8.13 13.28
C PHE A 150 -7.13 -7.53 12.22
N ALA A 151 -7.38 -7.76 10.93
CA ALA A 151 -6.52 -7.27 9.84
C ALA A 151 -6.95 -5.92 9.26
N GLY A 152 -8.06 -5.35 9.73
CA GLY A 152 -8.64 -4.15 9.16
C GLY A 152 -9.28 -4.40 7.78
N GLN A 153 -9.89 -3.38 7.19
CA GLN A 153 -10.59 -3.47 5.90
C GLN A 153 -9.61 -3.52 4.71
N ARG A 154 -8.77 -4.55 4.62
CA ARG A 154 -7.86 -4.73 3.47
C ARG A 154 -8.57 -5.29 2.23
N ASP A 155 -9.85 -5.64 2.33
CA ASP A 155 -10.64 -6.23 1.23
C ASP A 155 -10.80 -5.31 0.01
N SER A 156 -10.56 -3.99 0.14
CA SER A 156 -10.60 -3.02 -0.96
C SER A 156 -9.22 -2.61 -1.48
N TRP A 157 -8.13 -3.07 -0.86
CA TRP A 157 -6.78 -2.62 -1.16
C TRP A 157 -6.17 -3.39 -2.33
N PHE A 158 -5.39 -2.67 -3.13
CA PHE A 158 -4.64 -3.18 -4.27
C PHE A 158 -3.15 -2.93 -4.06
N CYS A 159 -2.32 -3.93 -4.31
CA CYS A 159 -0.87 -3.87 -4.12
C CYS A 159 -0.19 -3.20 -5.31
N LEU A 160 0.36 -2.01 -5.12
CA LEU A 160 1.08 -1.28 -6.17
C LEU A 160 2.56 -1.68 -6.24
N PHE A 161 3.19 -1.84 -5.07
CA PHE A 161 4.57 -2.32 -4.94
C PHE A 161 4.62 -3.43 -3.91
N SER A 162 5.34 -4.52 -4.18
CA SER A 162 5.37 -5.73 -3.36
C SER A 162 6.78 -6.26 -3.19
N ASP A 163 7.09 -6.76 -1.99
CA ASP A 163 8.30 -7.55 -1.70
C ASP A 163 8.17 -9.01 -2.18
N GLY A 164 7.02 -9.38 -2.75
CA GLY A 164 6.72 -10.74 -3.21
C GLY A 164 6.31 -11.70 -2.09
N VAL A 165 6.31 -11.27 -0.82
CA VAL A 165 5.95 -12.11 0.33
C VAL A 165 4.73 -11.55 1.06
N ARG A 166 4.85 -10.40 1.71
CA ARG A 166 3.78 -9.82 2.55
C ARG A 166 3.76 -8.32 2.62
N ASP A 167 4.91 -7.68 2.45
CA ASP A 167 5.06 -6.26 2.65
C ASP A 167 4.88 -5.52 1.34
N GLY A 168 4.36 -4.31 1.41
CA GLY A 168 4.10 -3.56 0.19
C GLY A 168 3.38 -2.25 0.39
N TYR A 169 3.24 -1.56 -0.74
CA TYR A 169 2.51 -0.31 -0.86
C TYR A 169 1.15 -0.60 -1.50
N TRP A 170 0.11 -0.31 -0.74
CA TRP A 170 -1.27 -0.65 -1.09
C TRP A 170 -2.09 0.62 -1.24
N PHE A 171 -2.92 0.72 -2.26
CA PHE A 171 -3.88 1.80 -2.36
C PHE A 171 -5.31 1.33 -2.13
N ASP A 172 -6.13 2.21 -1.56
CA ASP A 172 -7.55 1.98 -1.33
C ASP A 172 -8.37 2.97 -2.17
N PRO A 173 -9.00 2.52 -3.29
CA PRO A 173 -9.77 3.40 -4.15
C PRO A 173 -11.04 3.95 -3.48
N LYS A 174 -11.46 3.37 -2.35
CA LYS A 174 -12.69 3.77 -1.64
C LYS A 174 -12.44 4.79 -0.54
N ARG A 175 -11.18 5.06 -0.20
CA ARG A 175 -10.86 5.95 0.93
C ARG A 175 -10.70 7.39 0.48
N LYS A 176 -11.56 8.28 1.02
CA LYS A 176 -11.41 9.73 0.91
C LYS A 176 -10.52 10.26 2.05
N PRO A 177 -9.82 11.39 1.93
CA PRO A 177 -10.17 12.50 1.04
C PRO A 177 -9.53 12.48 -0.35
N SER A 178 -8.52 11.66 -0.61
CA SER A 178 -7.96 11.52 -1.94
C SER A 178 -8.24 10.12 -2.46
N GLU A 179 -8.87 10.01 -3.60
CA GLU A 179 -9.00 8.75 -4.32
C GLU A 179 -7.60 8.19 -4.55
N GLY A 180 -7.25 7.11 -3.80
CA GLY A 180 -5.94 6.50 -3.91
C GLY A 180 -4.94 6.82 -2.79
N ALA A 181 -5.40 7.03 -1.54
CA ALA A 181 -4.49 7.00 -0.40
C ALA A 181 -3.68 5.70 -0.40
N VAL A 182 -2.38 5.79 -0.13
CA VAL A 182 -1.47 4.66 -0.16
C VAL A 182 -0.97 4.33 1.23
N PHE A 183 -0.95 3.04 1.54
CA PHE A 183 -0.50 2.47 2.81
C PHE A 183 0.73 1.63 2.57
N TYR A 184 1.72 1.77 3.39
CA TYR A 184 2.79 0.79 3.51
C TYR A 184 2.47 -0.14 4.66
N THR A 185 2.53 -1.45 4.43
CA THR A 185 2.36 -2.45 5.47
C THR A 185 3.65 -3.20 5.67
N PHE A 186 4.13 -3.22 6.91
CA PHE A 186 5.22 -4.06 7.36
C PHE A 186 4.64 -5.11 8.32
N THR A 187 4.69 -6.37 7.92
CA THR A 187 3.94 -7.43 8.59
C THR A 187 4.49 -7.76 9.97
N GLU A 188 5.78 -7.59 10.19
CA GLU A 188 6.43 -7.94 11.45
C GLU A 188 6.17 -6.90 12.55
N ASP A 189 6.09 -5.61 12.19
CA ASP A 189 5.96 -4.52 13.16
C ASP A 189 4.59 -3.83 13.17
N ASN A 190 3.63 -4.23 12.33
CA ASN A 190 2.37 -3.51 12.12
C ASN A 190 2.57 -2.01 11.82
N THR A 191 3.69 -1.64 11.24
CA THR A 191 4.04 -0.26 10.93
C THR A 191 3.34 0.14 9.65
N PHE A 192 2.63 1.26 9.69
CA PHE A 192 1.94 1.81 8.55
C PHE A 192 2.52 3.18 8.22
N VAL A 193 3.07 3.33 7.03
CA VAL A 193 3.33 4.64 6.44
C VAL A 193 2.11 4.99 5.60
N PHE A 194 1.62 6.20 5.77
CA PHE A 194 0.43 6.70 5.11
C PHE A 194 0.83 7.79 4.12
N PHE A 195 0.46 7.61 2.86
CA PHE A 195 0.55 8.68 1.87
C PHE A 195 -0.86 9.16 1.56
N PRO A 196 -1.13 10.49 1.61
CA PRO A 196 -2.46 11.02 1.36
C PRO A 196 -2.95 10.74 -0.07
N SER A 197 -2.03 10.48 -1.01
CA SER A 197 -2.35 10.13 -2.40
C SER A 197 -1.24 9.32 -3.06
N ALA A 198 -1.55 8.68 -4.18
CA ALA A 198 -0.54 8.09 -5.06
C ALA A 198 0.47 9.13 -5.57
N LYS A 199 0.06 10.40 -5.76
CA LYS A 199 0.95 11.49 -6.13
C LYS A 199 2.03 11.73 -5.07
N ASN A 200 1.65 11.71 -3.79
CA ASN A 200 2.61 11.85 -2.70
C ASN A 200 3.63 10.70 -2.70
N LEU A 201 3.18 9.46 -2.87
CA LEU A 201 4.08 8.32 -2.97
C LEU A 201 5.06 8.47 -4.14
N MET A 202 4.54 8.74 -5.36
CA MET A 202 5.37 8.83 -6.57
C MET A 202 6.33 10.04 -6.51
N ALA A 203 5.91 11.17 -5.94
CA ALA A 203 6.77 12.33 -5.71
C ALA A 203 7.88 12.03 -4.68
N GLY A 204 7.55 11.31 -3.62
CA GLY A 204 8.53 10.84 -2.63
C GLY A 204 9.56 9.90 -3.24
N ILE A 205 9.12 8.93 -4.06
CA ILE A 205 10.02 8.02 -4.81
C ILE A 205 10.95 8.83 -5.71
N ALA A 206 10.41 9.78 -6.48
CA ALA A 206 11.21 10.64 -7.35
C ALA A 206 12.28 11.38 -6.55
N LYS A 207 11.93 11.95 -5.40
CA LYS A 207 12.87 12.66 -4.51
C LYS A 207 13.92 11.72 -3.91
N CYS A 208 13.56 10.47 -3.57
CA CYS A 208 14.52 9.47 -3.09
C CYS A 208 15.60 9.18 -4.14
N TYR A 209 15.23 9.00 -5.40
CA TYR A 209 16.19 8.83 -6.49
C TYR A 209 16.98 10.09 -6.79
N GLU A 210 16.34 11.26 -6.80
CA GLU A 210 16.97 12.56 -7.06
C GLU A 210 18.06 12.87 -6.04
N GLN A 211 17.77 12.63 -4.75
CA GLN A 211 18.69 12.90 -3.66
C GLN A 211 19.65 11.73 -3.36
N GLY A 212 19.53 10.61 -4.08
CA GLY A 212 20.35 9.44 -3.86
C GLY A 212 20.09 8.73 -2.53
N ALA A 213 18.84 8.81 -2.02
CA ALA A 213 18.39 7.94 -0.95
C ALA A 213 18.19 6.51 -1.47
N PHE A 214 17.77 6.36 -2.73
CA PHE A 214 17.79 5.10 -3.46
C PHE A 214 18.92 5.12 -4.48
N ARG A 215 19.76 4.08 -4.44
CA ARG A 215 20.93 3.94 -5.30
C ARG A 215 21.07 2.52 -5.82
N VAL A 216 21.49 2.38 -7.08
CA VAL A 216 21.84 1.08 -7.62
C VAL A 216 23.19 0.65 -7.03
N LYS A 217 23.24 -0.52 -6.39
CA LYS A 217 24.50 -1.11 -5.89
C LYS A 217 25.40 -1.51 -7.05
N PRO A 218 26.70 -1.16 -7.00
CA PRO A 218 27.65 -1.74 -7.92
C PRO A 218 27.71 -3.26 -7.72
N GLY A 219 27.56 -4.02 -8.80
CA GLY A 219 27.63 -5.48 -8.70
C GLY A 219 27.23 -6.17 -10.01
N PRO A 220 27.33 -7.52 -10.05
CA PRO A 220 26.83 -8.26 -11.19
C PRO A 220 25.30 -8.13 -11.31
N ALA A 221 24.78 -8.23 -12.54
CA ALA A 221 23.34 -8.24 -12.77
C ALA A 221 22.67 -9.45 -12.04
N PRO A 222 21.43 -9.32 -11.57
CA PRO A 222 20.55 -8.16 -11.69
C PRO A 222 20.91 -7.03 -10.69
N PRO A 223 20.62 -5.77 -11.04
CA PRO A 223 20.91 -4.63 -10.16
C PRO A 223 20.10 -4.72 -8.87
N GLN A 224 20.76 -4.48 -7.74
CA GLN A 224 20.09 -4.34 -6.45
C GLN A 224 20.01 -2.86 -6.07
N LEU A 225 18.91 -2.45 -5.48
CA LEU A 225 18.80 -1.14 -4.87
C LEU A 225 19.34 -1.14 -3.44
N ASP A 226 19.98 -0.05 -3.09
CA ASP A 226 20.39 0.28 -1.73
C ASP A 226 19.58 1.46 -1.22
N GLU A 227 19.30 1.46 0.08
CA GLU A 227 18.55 2.53 0.74
C GLU A 227 19.40 3.19 1.82
N ASP A 228 19.53 4.50 1.71
CA ASP A 228 19.98 5.36 2.81
C ASP A 228 18.77 5.64 3.70
N PHE A 229 18.57 4.80 4.74
CA PHE A 229 17.37 4.83 5.60
C PHE A 229 17.15 6.18 6.28
N GLU A 230 18.23 6.87 6.71
CA GLU A 230 18.09 8.19 7.35
C GLU A 230 17.56 9.23 6.36
N LYS A 231 18.11 9.23 5.16
CA LYS A 231 17.69 10.17 4.11
C LYS A 231 16.30 9.84 3.57
N ALA A 232 16.04 8.56 3.31
CA ALA A 232 14.74 8.09 2.87
C ALA A 232 13.66 8.38 3.91
N GLY A 233 13.94 8.14 5.20
CA GLY A 233 13.02 8.44 6.29
C GLY A 233 12.57 9.90 6.32
N LYS A 234 13.52 10.85 6.20
CA LYS A 234 13.21 12.29 6.13
C LYS A 234 12.34 12.65 4.92
N ILE A 235 12.61 12.00 3.76
CA ILE A 235 11.79 12.21 2.57
C ILE A 235 10.39 11.62 2.77
N TRP A 236 10.30 10.42 3.34
CA TRP A 236 8.99 9.81 3.60
C TRP A 236 8.13 10.62 4.56
N GLU A 237 8.72 11.25 5.60
CA GLU A 237 8.01 12.17 6.51
C GLU A 237 7.46 13.41 5.80
N GLU A 238 8.11 13.89 4.74
CA GLU A 238 7.65 15.04 3.96
C GLU A 238 6.41 14.70 3.09
N PHE A 239 6.33 13.48 2.58
CA PHE A 239 5.26 13.05 1.65
C PHE A 239 4.20 12.17 2.29
N GLY A 240 4.47 11.62 3.46
CA GLY A 240 3.59 10.69 4.16
C GLY A 240 3.60 10.90 5.67
N ALA A 241 2.80 10.11 6.37
CA ALA A 241 2.79 10.04 7.83
C ALA A 241 3.19 8.64 8.26
N SER A 242 4.12 8.54 9.20
CA SER A 242 4.55 7.26 9.79
C SER A 242 3.96 7.08 11.18
N ASN A 243 3.49 5.89 11.48
CA ASN A 243 3.11 5.48 12.84
C ASN A 243 4.27 4.83 13.59
N GLN A 244 5.51 4.99 13.16
CA GLN A 244 6.64 4.45 13.91
C GLN A 244 6.72 5.15 15.26
N PRO A 245 6.79 4.41 16.38
CA PRO A 245 7.20 4.99 17.65
C PRO A 245 8.64 5.47 17.49
N GLN A 246 8.87 6.76 17.79
CA GLN A 246 10.21 7.33 17.87
C GLN A 246 10.97 6.71 19.04
#